data_6ddd1f751a5dd9171bc3caa628cc963b
#
_entry.id   6ddd1f751a5dd9171bc3caa628cc963b
#
_cell.length_a   1.000
_cell.length_b   1.000
_cell.length_c   1.000
_cell.angle_alpha   90.00
_cell.angle_beta   90.00
_cell.angle_gamma   90.00
#
_symmetry.space_group_name_H-M   'P 1'
#
loop_
_entity.id
_entity.type
_entity.pdbx_description
1 polymer ?
#
loop_
_entity_poly.entity_id
_entity_poly.type
_entity_poly.pdbx_seq_one_letter_code
_entity_poly.pdbx_strand_id
1 'polypeptide(L)'
;NFIGRRLVKLIQHDISYYAMHANYDVKGMADLAAERLSLKDTEPLEAMGDMEINGNSVAYGIGKTGNLAEKLTVKALAEKVKQAFDLPFVLVYGEELMDMEVEKVALCPGAGGSVIEEAIHAGAKALVTGDISHHQGIDAAARDMAVIDAGHYGMEHIFIQYMAGYLKENLPVEMEIVTAPSAWPTVLL
;
A
#
# COMPACT_ATOMS: atom_id res chain seq x y z
N ASN A 1 28.36 3.01 13.53
CA ASN A 1 27.15 3.60 12.96
C ASN A 1 25.91 3.11 13.72
N PHE A 2 24.74 3.63 13.44
CA PHE A 2 23.52 3.27 14.18
C PHE A 2 23.05 1.83 13.91
N ILE A 3 23.27 1.32 12.70
CA ILE A 3 22.94 -0.07 12.32
C ILE A 3 23.74 -1.05 13.16
N GLY A 4 25.07 -0.85 13.26
CA GLY A 4 25.93 -1.69 14.08
C GLY A 4 25.52 -1.71 15.56
N ARG A 5 25.10 -0.55 16.10
CA ARG A 5 24.59 -0.50 17.49
C ARG A 5 23.30 -1.31 17.68
N ARG A 6 22.39 -1.31 16.69
CA ARG A 6 21.17 -2.13 16.74
C ARG A 6 21.49 -3.62 16.71
N LEU A 7 22.40 -4.04 15.81
CA LEU A 7 22.83 -5.44 15.72
C LEU A 7 23.48 -5.92 17.02
N VAL A 8 24.38 -5.12 17.61
CA VAL A 8 25.00 -5.45 18.90
C VAL A 8 23.93 -5.61 19.99
N LYS A 9 22.92 -4.74 20.06
CA LYS A 9 21.83 -4.89 21.02
C LYS A 9 21.04 -6.18 20.83
N LEU A 10 20.69 -6.52 19.60
CA LEU A 10 19.97 -7.76 19.30
C LEU A 10 20.76 -8.98 19.80
N ILE A 11 22.06 -9.02 19.49
CA ILE A 11 22.96 -10.12 19.91
C ILE A 11 23.10 -10.17 21.44
N GLN A 12 23.33 -9.03 22.09
CA GLN A 12 23.52 -8.97 23.55
C GLN A 12 22.29 -9.42 24.35
N HIS A 13 21.10 -9.26 23.77
CA HIS A 13 19.84 -9.63 24.42
C HIS A 13 19.20 -10.90 23.86
N ASP A 14 19.92 -11.66 23.03
CA ASP A 14 19.44 -12.89 22.38
C ASP A 14 18.09 -12.69 21.67
N ILE A 15 17.96 -11.58 20.93
CA ILE A 15 16.73 -11.20 20.21
C ILE A 15 16.83 -11.66 18.76
N SER A 16 15.96 -12.55 18.35
CA SER A 16 15.77 -12.91 16.94
C SER A 16 15.12 -11.76 16.18
N TYR A 17 15.58 -11.47 14.97
CA TYR A 17 15.04 -10.45 14.11
C TYR A 17 14.61 -11.05 12.77
N TYR A 18 13.38 -10.78 12.38
CA TYR A 18 12.85 -11.15 11.07
C TYR A 18 12.34 -9.91 10.34
N ALA A 19 12.89 -9.63 9.16
CA ALA A 19 12.41 -8.56 8.29
C ALA A 19 11.40 -9.12 7.29
N MET A 20 10.13 -8.78 7.48
CA MET A 20 9.10 -9.03 6.50
C MET A 20 9.04 -7.84 5.54
N HIS A 21 9.38 -8.05 4.27
CA HIS A 21 9.48 -7.01 3.25
C HIS A 21 8.92 -7.54 1.93
N ALA A 22 9.69 -7.64 0.86
CA ALA A 22 9.24 -8.03 -0.46
C ALA A 22 8.36 -9.30 -0.51
N ASN A 23 8.55 -10.23 0.40
CA ASN A 23 7.71 -11.42 0.52
C ASN A 23 6.26 -11.09 0.91
N TYR A 24 6.04 -10.02 1.69
CA TYR A 24 4.70 -9.57 2.05
C TYR A 24 4.16 -8.54 1.06
N ASP A 25 5.02 -7.72 0.47
CA ASP A 25 4.63 -6.73 -0.55
C ASP A 25 3.94 -7.41 -1.73
N VAL A 26 4.47 -8.57 -2.18
CA VAL A 26 3.91 -9.31 -3.31
C VAL A 26 2.75 -10.26 -2.95
N LYS A 27 2.55 -10.58 -1.65
CA LYS A 27 1.59 -11.63 -1.24
C LYS A 27 0.53 -11.18 -0.25
N GLY A 28 0.49 -9.92 0.15
CA GLY A 28 -0.46 -9.53 1.17
C GLY A 28 -0.67 -8.03 1.34
N MET A 29 0.36 -7.19 1.19
CA MET A 29 0.24 -5.77 1.49
C MET A 29 -0.77 -5.05 0.59
N ALA A 30 -0.73 -5.36 -0.72
CA ALA A 30 -1.67 -4.80 -1.68
C ALA A 30 -3.11 -5.32 -1.47
N ASP A 31 -3.27 -6.58 -1.02
CA ASP A 31 -4.58 -7.12 -0.66
C ASP A 31 -5.18 -6.40 0.55
N LEU A 32 -4.38 -6.21 1.59
CA LEU A 32 -4.80 -5.48 2.80
C LEU A 32 -5.20 -4.03 2.48
N ALA A 33 -4.44 -3.36 1.62
CA ALA A 33 -4.75 -2.00 1.18
C ALA A 33 -6.02 -1.94 0.31
N ALA A 34 -6.21 -2.91 -0.59
CA ALA A 34 -7.42 -3.01 -1.42
C ALA A 34 -8.68 -3.25 -0.58
N GLU A 35 -8.58 -4.09 0.45
CA GLU A 35 -9.66 -4.32 1.41
C GLU A 35 -10.02 -3.03 2.15
N ARG A 36 -9.03 -2.26 2.60
CA ARG A 36 -9.24 -0.96 3.26
C ARG A 36 -10.01 0.03 2.38
N LEU A 37 -9.74 0.06 1.08
CA LEU A 37 -10.46 0.88 0.12
C LEU A 37 -11.78 0.24 -0.35
N SER A 38 -12.06 -1.01 0.06
CA SER A 38 -13.22 -1.80 -0.37
C SER A 38 -13.28 -1.98 -1.89
N LEU A 39 -12.12 -2.17 -2.52
CA LEU A 39 -12.05 -2.45 -3.95
C LEU A 39 -12.65 -3.82 -4.27
N LYS A 40 -13.28 -3.93 -5.43
CA LYS A 40 -13.88 -5.14 -5.97
C LYS A 40 -13.10 -5.62 -7.20
N ASP A 41 -13.24 -6.91 -7.51
CA ASP A 41 -12.66 -7.53 -8.71
C ASP A 41 -11.16 -7.22 -8.83
N THR A 42 -10.44 -7.44 -7.72
CA THR A 42 -9.03 -7.06 -7.65
C THR A 42 -8.13 -8.06 -8.35
N GLU A 43 -7.16 -7.54 -9.12
CA GLU A 43 -6.14 -8.29 -9.82
C GLU A 43 -4.76 -7.68 -9.51
N PRO A 44 -3.66 -8.48 -9.51
CA PRO A 44 -2.32 -7.93 -9.40
C PRO A 44 -2.06 -6.91 -10.51
N LEU A 45 -1.43 -5.81 -10.16
CA LEU A 45 -1.05 -4.79 -11.13
C LEU A 45 0.13 -5.26 -11.98
N GLU A 46 1.15 -5.83 -11.34
CA GLU A 46 2.26 -6.53 -11.98
C GLU A 46 2.27 -7.98 -11.48
N ALA A 47 1.71 -8.90 -12.28
CA ALA A 47 1.63 -10.32 -11.92
C ALA A 47 3.01 -10.97 -11.94
N MET A 48 3.36 -11.67 -10.86
CA MET A 48 4.64 -12.38 -10.72
C MET A 48 4.48 -13.91 -10.75
N GLY A 49 3.28 -14.42 -10.64
CA GLY A 49 2.97 -15.85 -10.66
C GLY A 49 1.65 -16.16 -9.99
N ASP A 50 1.42 -17.46 -9.80
CA ASP A 50 0.23 -17.98 -9.14
C ASP A 50 0.62 -18.76 -7.89
N MET A 51 -0.25 -18.73 -6.87
CA MET A 51 -0.15 -19.56 -5.68
C MET A 51 -1.45 -20.33 -5.47
N GLU A 52 -1.35 -21.50 -4.87
CA GLU A 52 -2.53 -22.27 -4.50
C GLU A 52 -3.03 -21.84 -3.11
N ILE A 53 -4.28 -21.38 -3.03
CA ILE A 53 -4.96 -21.05 -1.80
C ILE A 53 -6.28 -21.81 -1.75
N ASN A 54 -6.42 -22.72 -0.78
CA ASN A 54 -7.63 -23.54 -0.60
C ASN A 54 -8.05 -24.28 -1.88
N GLY A 55 -7.09 -24.78 -2.67
CA GLY A 55 -7.33 -25.51 -3.91
C GLY A 55 -7.65 -24.64 -5.13
N ASN A 56 -7.54 -23.31 -5.00
CA ASN A 56 -7.69 -22.38 -6.11
C ASN A 56 -6.35 -21.73 -6.46
N SER A 57 -6.08 -21.58 -7.75
CA SER A 57 -4.94 -20.80 -8.23
C SER A 57 -5.29 -19.31 -8.12
N VAL A 58 -4.47 -18.57 -7.38
CA VAL A 58 -4.63 -17.12 -7.15
C VAL A 58 -3.37 -16.42 -7.60
N ALA A 59 -3.52 -15.49 -8.54
CA ALA A 59 -2.41 -14.66 -8.99
C ALA A 59 -1.89 -13.74 -7.89
N TYR A 60 -0.58 -13.65 -7.75
CA TYR A 60 0.08 -12.71 -6.83
C TYR A 60 1.08 -11.83 -7.58
N GLY A 61 1.40 -10.69 -7.00
CA GLY A 61 2.33 -9.73 -7.62
C GLY A 61 2.38 -8.40 -6.89
N ILE A 62 2.98 -7.41 -7.55
CA ILE A 62 3.15 -6.06 -6.99
C ILE A 62 1.89 -5.24 -7.29
N GLY A 63 1.40 -4.56 -6.26
CA GLY A 63 0.22 -3.71 -6.37
C GLY A 63 -1.05 -4.45 -6.75
N LYS A 64 -2.14 -3.73 -6.83
CA LYS A 64 -3.44 -4.25 -7.31
C LYS A 64 -4.18 -3.22 -8.12
N THR A 65 -4.99 -3.67 -9.06
CA THR A 65 -6.09 -2.88 -9.61
C THR A 65 -7.41 -3.43 -9.09
N GLY A 66 -8.44 -2.58 -9.09
CA GLY A 66 -9.79 -2.98 -8.70
C GLY A 66 -10.79 -1.87 -8.95
N ASN A 67 -12.06 -2.20 -8.82
CA ASN A 67 -13.16 -1.28 -9.05
C ASN A 67 -13.69 -0.73 -7.72
N LEU A 68 -14.00 0.55 -7.70
CA LEU A 68 -14.80 1.16 -6.63
C LEU A 68 -16.24 0.65 -6.72
N ALA A 69 -16.94 0.57 -5.58
CA ALA A 69 -18.34 0.18 -5.55
C ALA A 69 -19.26 1.19 -6.29
N GLU A 70 -18.83 2.44 -6.33
CA GLU A 70 -19.46 3.55 -7.07
C GLU A 70 -18.37 4.47 -7.60
N LYS A 71 -18.66 5.20 -8.67
CA LYS A 71 -17.75 6.20 -9.22
C LYS A 71 -17.54 7.33 -8.22
N LEU A 72 -16.31 7.73 -8.06
CA LEU A 72 -15.92 8.87 -7.24
C LEU A 72 -15.13 9.87 -8.08
N THR A 73 -15.18 11.15 -7.76
CA THR A 73 -14.19 12.08 -8.29
C THR A 73 -12.82 11.80 -7.67
N VAL A 74 -11.75 12.19 -8.34
CA VAL A 74 -10.38 12.12 -7.79
C VAL A 74 -10.32 12.75 -6.40
N LYS A 75 -10.95 13.91 -6.22
CA LYS A 75 -11.05 14.58 -4.93
C LYS A 75 -11.73 13.72 -3.87
N ALA A 76 -12.87 13.13 -4.18
CA ALA A 76 -13.59 12.26 -3.25
C ALA A 76 -12.81 10.96 -2.95
N LEU A 77 -12.09 10.41 -3.94
CA LEU A 77 -11.20 9.28 -3.74
C LEU A 77 -10.03 9.64 -2.81
N ALA A 78 -9.41 10.80 -2.99
CA ALA A 78 -8.33 11.26 -2.12
C ALA A 78 -8.78 11.40 -0.65
N GLU A 79 -9.98 11.95 -0.42
CA GLU A 79 -10.57 12.01 0.92
C GLU A 79 -10.89 10.61 1.48
N LYS A 80 -11.38 9.69 0.64
CA LYS A 80 -11.60 8.29 1.03
C LYS A 80 -10.29 7.60 1.42
N VAL A 81 -9.22 7.79 0.65
CA VAL A 81 -7.88 7.26 0.97
C VAL A 81 -7.41 7.80 2.31
N LYS A 82 -7.48 9.11 2.50
CA LYS A 82 -7.11 9.76 3.76
C LYS A 82 -7.85 9.16 4.97
N GLN A 83 -9.14 8.94 4.85
CA GLN A 83 -9.95 8.33 5.92
C GLN A 83 -9.65 6.85 6.12
N ALA A 84 -9.55 6.06 5.03
CA ALA A 84 -9.34 4.62 5.09
C ALA A 84 -8.00 4.25 5.75
N PHE A 85 -6.98 5.08 5.56
CA PHE A 85 -5.64 4.86 6.12
C PHE A 85 -5.33 5.77 7.32
N ASP A 86 -6.31 6.48 7.87
CA ASP A 86 -6.13 7.38 9.02
C ASP A 86 -4.96 8.38 8.84
N LEU A 87 -4.94 9.04 7.68
CA LEU A 87 -3.85 9.93 7.29
C LEU A 87 -4.14 11.38 7.66
N PRO A 88 -3.14 12.15 8.09
CA PRO A 88 -3.31 13.59 8.32
C PRO A 88 -3.50 14.36 7.02
N PHE A 89 -2.89 13.89 5.92
CA PHE A 89 -2.99 14.46 4.58
C PHE A 89 -2.62 13.43 3.52
N VAL A 90 -2.92 13.75 2.27
CA VAL A 90 -2.41 13.10 1.05
C VAL A 90 -1.97 14.18 0.07
N LEU A 91 -1.04 13.86 -0.81
CA LEU A 91 -0.69 14.72 -1.96
C LEU A 91 -1.40 14.18 -3.20
N VAL A 92 -1.87 15.08 -4.06
CA VAL A 92 -2.50 14.70 -5.32
C VAL A 92 -1.76 15.38 -6.47
N TYR A 93 -1.29 14.58 -7.42
CA TYR A 93 -0.79 15.06 -8.70
C TYR A 93 -1.94 14.99 -9.72
N GLY A 94 -2.13 16.07 -10.49
CA GLY A 94 -3.26 16.23 -11.41
C GLY A 94 -4.34 17.13 -10.81
N GLU A 95 -4.00 18.39 -10.51
CA GLU A 95 -4.98 19.39 -10.04
C GLU A 95 -6.14 19.53 -11.03
N GLU A 96 -5.86 19.49 -12.32
CA GLU A 96 -6.82 19.55 -13.41
C GLU A 96 -7.72 18.29 -13.51
N LEU A 97 -7.34 17.20 -12.85
CA LEU A 97 -8.07 15.94 -12.82
C LEU A 97 -8.97 15.77 -11.59
N MET A 98 -9.01 16.75 -10.67
CA MET A 98 -9.69 16.61 -9.38
C MET A 98 -11.19 16.28 -9.49
N ASP A 99 -11.84 16.75 -10.54
CA ASP A 99 -13.26 16.49 -10.81
C ASP A 99 -13.49 15.30 -11.77
N MET A 100 -12.42 14.64 -12.24
CA MET A 100 -12.51 13.45 -13.10
C MET A 100 -13.13 12.29 -12.32
N GLU A 101 -14.11 11.62 -12.94
CA GLU A 101 -14.71 10.40 -12.38
C GLU A 101 -13.77 9.21 -12.52
N VAL A 102 -13.62 8.50 -11.43
CA VAL A 102 -12.82 7.28 -11.30
C VAL A 102 -13.70 6.13 -10.88
N GLU A 103 -13.63 5.04 -11.63
CA GLU A 103 -14.25 3.76 -11.30
C GLU A 103 -13.19 2.70 -11.01
N LYS A 104 -12.17 2.60 -11.87
CA LYS A 104 -11.05 1.68 -11.73
C LYS A 104 -9.84 2.40 -11.11
N VAL A 105 -9.33 1.84 -10.04
CA VAL A 105 -8.21 2.35 -9.25
C VAL A 105 -7.07 1.34 -9.30
N ALA A 106 -5.85 1.83 -9.46
CA ALA A 106 -4.64 1.08 -9.15
C ALA A 106 -4.14 1.48 -7.75
N LEU A 107 -3.56 0.54 -7.03
CA LEU A 107 -2.90 0.82 -5.77
C LEU A 107 -1.59 0.02 -5.65
N CYS A 108 -0.59 0.67 -5.07
CA CYS A 108 0.70 0.06 -4.78
C CYS A 108 1.21 0.63 -3.45
N PRO A 109 1.05 -0.09 -2.32
CA PRO A 109 1.65 0.32 -1.06
C PRO A 109 3.17 0.47 -1.20
N GLY A 110 3.75 1.38 -0.43
CA GLY A 110 5.16 1.70 -0.53
C GLY A 110 5.46 2.68 -1.68
N ALA A 111 6.52 2.46 -2.44
CA ALA A 111 6.99 3.32 -3.54
C ALA A 111 6.48 2.81 -4.89
N GLY A 112 5.38 3.34 -5.39
CA GLY A 112 4.73 2.85 -6.61
C GLY A 112 5.09 3.58 -7.91
N GLY A 113 6.18 4.34 -7.93
CA GLY A 113 6.59 5.04 -9.15
C GLY A 113 6.94 4.12 -10.32
N SER A 114 7.32 2.88 -10.05
CA SER A 114 7.65 1.87 -11.07
C SER A 114 6.42 1.26 -11.75
N VAL A 115 5.23 1.32 -11.15
CA VAL A 115 4.01 0.68 -11.66
C VAL A 115 3.02 1.64 -12.30
N ILE A 116 3.42 2.89 -12.57
CA ILE A 116 2.57 3.89 -13.25
C ILE A 116 2.16 3.40 -14.64
N GLU A 117 3.08 2.82 -15.39
CA GLU A 117 2.82 2.30 -16.73
C GLU A 117 1.81 1.15 -16.69
N GLU A 118 1.98 0.22 -15.77
CA GLU A 118 1.08 -0.90 -15.55
C GLU A 118 -0.32 -0.43 -15.15
N ALA A 119 -0.40 0.61 -14.30
CA ALA A 119 -1.67 1.21 -13.89
C ALA A 119 -2.42 1.82 -15.08
N ILE A 120 -1.72 2.54 -15.95
CA ILE A 120 -2.29 3.12 -17.17
C ILE A 120 -2.76 2.01 -18.12
N HIS A 121 -1.92 0.98 -18.36
CA HIS A 121 -2.26 -0.15 -19.22
C HIS A 121 -3.44 -0.96 -18.69
N ALA A 122 -3.58 -1.07 -17.38
CA ALA A 122 -4.73 -1.70 -16.73
C ALA A 122 -6.02 -0.87 -16.86
N GLY A 123 -5.94 0.36 -17.38
CA GLY A 123 -7.09 1.26 -17.56
C GLY A 123 -7.53 1.95 -16.27
N ALA A 124 -6.70 1.97 -15.24
CA ALA A 124 -6.97 2.76 -14.05
C ALA A 124 -6.88 4.26 -14.37
N LYS A 125 -7.70 5.06 -13.67
CA LYS A 125 -7.72 6.52 -13.78
C LYS A 125 -7.08 7.21 -12.59
N ALA A 126 -6.81 6.46 -11.51
CA ALA A 126 -6.09 6.92 -10.35
C ALA A 126 -5.14 5.82 -9.83
N LEU A 127 -3.95 6.22 -9.39
CA LEU A 127 -3.01 5.38 -8.67
C LEU A 127 -2.89 5.89 -7.23
N VAL A 128 -3.15 5.02 -6.26
CA VAL A 128 -2.93 5.28 -4.83
C VAL A 128 -1.63 4.61 -4.41
N THR A 129 -0.66 5.38 -3.91
CA THR A 129 0.68 4.90 -3.60
C THR A 129 1.41 5.83 -2.64
N GLY A 130 2.72 5.68 -2.48
CA GLY A 130 3.61 6.60 -1.78
C GLY A 130 4.92 6.86 -2.53
N ASP A 131 5.70 7.79 -2.01
CA ASP A 131 7.05 8.12 -2.48
C ASP A 131 7.13 8.44 -3.99
N ILE A 132 6.19 9.21 -4.49
CA ILE A 132 6.19 9.66 -5.89
C ILE A 132 7.12 10.85 -6.07
N SER A 133 8.03 10.76 -7.03
CA SER A 133 8.86 11.90 -7.40
C SER A 133 8.04 12.93 -8.19
N HIS A 134 8.47 14.21 -8.12
CA HIS A 134 7.83 15.30 -8.84
C HIS A 134 7.60 14.99 -10.33
N HIS A 135 8.64 14.47 -11.02
CA HIS A 135 8.53 14.16 -12.45
C HIS A 135 7.54 13.02 -12.73
N GLN A 136 7.59 11.95 -11.94
CA GLN A 136 6.61 10.85 -12.08
C GLN A 136 5.18 11.32 -11.92
N GLY A 137 4.91 12.19 -10.94
CA GLY A 137 3.58 12.71 -10.70
C GLY A 137 3.04 13.57 -11.84
N ILE A 138 3.82 14.52 -12.35
CA ILE A 138 3.41 15.37 -13.47
C ILE A 138 3.28 14.60 -14.78
N ASP A 139 4.18 13.63 -15.04
CA ASP A 139 4.12 12.80 -16.24
C ASP A 139 2.90 11.87 -16.24
N ALA A 140 2.51 11.36 -15.07
CA ALA A 140 1.27 10.58 -14.93
C ALA A 140 0.03 11.45 -15.17
N ALA A 141 -0.03 12.64 -14.56
CA ALA A 141 -1.14 13.58 -14.73
C ALA A 141 -1.31 14.01 -16.20
N ALA A 142 -0.22 14.27 -16.92
CA ALA A 142 -0.23 14.59 -18.35
C ALA A 142 -0.81 13.44 -19.24
N ARG A 143 -0.99 12.25 -18.66
CA ARG A 143 -1.57 11.06 -19.32
C ARG A 143 -2.95 10.69 -18.77
N ASP A 144 -3.65 11.64 -18.17
CA ASP A 144 -4.97 11.46 -17.54
C ASP A 144 -4.97 10.42 -16.40
N MET A 145 -3.85 10.28 -15.69
CA MET A 145 -3.70 9.42 -14.51
C MET A 145 -3.48 10.30 -13.27
N ALA A 146 -4.46 10.43 -12.41
CA ALA A 146 -4.28 11.08 -11.12
C ALA A 146 -3.43 10.20 -10.20
N VAL A 147 -2.47 10.79 -9.48
CA VAL A 147 -1.70 10.06 -8.47
C VAL A 147 -2.01 10.62 -7.09
N ILE A 148 -2.47 9.75 -6.20
CA ILE A 148 -2.73 10.07 -4.79
C ILE A 148 -1.57 9.48 -3.99
N ASP A 149 -0.62 10.33 -3.61
CA ASP A 149 0.51 9.96 -2.77
C ASP A 149 0.09 10.05 -1.29
N ALA A 150 -0.14 8.91 -0.70
CA ALA A 150 -0.52 8.72 0.69
C ALA A 150 0.69 8.55 1.62
N GLY A 151 1.90 8.64 1.07
CA GLY A 151 3.16 8.36 1.74
C GLY A 151 3.41 6.86 1.95
N HIS A 152 4.66 6.44 1.87
CA HIS A 152 5.08 5.04 2.04
C HIS A 152 4.56 4.46 3.37
N TYR A 153 4.97 5.06 4.48
CA TYR A 153 4.51 4.67 5.80
C TYR A 153 2.97 4.82 5.94
N GLY A 154 2.39 5.81 5.27
CA GLY A 154 0.96 6.09 5.31
C GLY A 154 0.11 4.92 4.81
N MET A 155 0.57 4.21 3.80
CA MET A 155 -0.12 3.03 3.31
C MET A 155 0.24 1.75 4.07
N GLU A 156 1.47 1.64 4.58
CA GLU A 156 1.98 0.39 5.13
C GLU A 156 1.75 0.22 6.64
N HIS A 157 1.55 1.30 7.41
CA HIS A 157 1.39 1.18 8.87
C HIS A 157 0.21 0.29 9.30
N ILE A 158 -0.80 0.09 8.45
CA ILE A 158 -1.93 -0.82 8.68
C ILE A 158 -1.48 -2.27 8.91
N PHE A 159 -0.31 -2.65 8.37
CA PHE A 159 0.33 -3.94 8.55
C PHE A 159 0.54 -4.28 10.04
N ILE A 160 0.85 -3.30 10.88
CA ILE A 160 1.19 -3.52 12.30
C ILE A 160 0.04 -4.22 13.03
N GLN A 161 -1.16 -3.68 12.92
CA GLN A 161 -2.33 -4.24 13.59
C GLN A 161 -2.82 -5.53 12.94
N TYR A 162 -2.79 -5.58 11.61
CA TYR A 162 -3.14 -6.79 10.87
C TYR A 162 -2.25 -7.97 11.27
N MET A 163 -0.93 -7.78 11.25
CA MET A 163 0.02 -8.84 11.58
C MET A 163 -0.08 -9.26 13.05
N ALA A 164 -0.34 -8.33 13.96
CA ALA A 164 -0.56 -8.67 15.37
C ALA A 164 -1.79 -9.56 15.56
N GLY A 165 -2.88 -9.30 14.84
CA GLY A 165 -4.07 -10.16 14.81
C GLY A 165 -3.77 -11.53 14.21
N TYR A 166 -3.16 -11.55 13.04
CA TYR A 166 -2.78 -12.78 12.34
C TYR A 166 -1.90 -13.70 13.21
N LEU A 167 -0.91 -13.14 13.90
CA LEU A 167 -0.03 -13.92 14.77
C LEU A 167 -0.79 -14.50 15.97
N LYS A 168 -1.72 -13.75 16.59
CA LYS A 168 -2.54 -14.25 17.70
C LYS A 168 -3.39 -15.45 17.30
N GLU A 169 -3.92 -15.45 16.08
CA GLU A 169 -4.81 -16.49 15.60
C GLU A 169 -4.10 -17.73 15.07
N ASN A 170 -2.88 -17.56 14.54
CA ASN A 170 -2.19 -18.61 13.77
C ASN A 170 -0.94 -19.17 14.44
N LEU A 171 -0.40 -18.56 15.50
CA LEU A 171 0.75 -19.13 16.20
C LEU A 171 0.32 -20.27 17.13
N PRO A 172 1.00 -21.43 17.05
CA PRO A 172 0.68 -22.61 17.86
C PRO A 172 1.24 -22.52 19.30
N VAL A 173 1.77 -21.38 19.69
CA VAL A 173 2.39 -21.14 21.00
C VAL A 173 1.78 -19.91 21.65
N GLU A 174 1.61 -19.96 22.96
CA GLU A 174 1.22 -18.80 23.74
C GLU A 174 2.40 -17.84 23.87
N MET A 175 2.22 -16.60 23.40
CA MET A 175 3.22 -15.55 23.50
C MET A 175 2.56 -14.17 23.63
N GLU A 176 3.27 -13.27 24.28
CA GLU A 176 2.89 -11.86 24.31
C GLU A 176 3.23 -11.20 22.95
N ILE A 177 2.24 -10.58 22.34
CA ILE A 177 2.41 -9.84 21.08
C ILE A 177 2.27 -8.35 21.38
N VAL A 178 3.37 -7.63 21.20
CA VAL A 178 3.44 -6.18 21.43
C VAL A 178 3.61 -5.46 20.10
N THR A 179 2.75 -4.49 19.83
CA THR A 179 2.85 -3.64 18.65
C THR A 179 3.62 -2.37 18.96
N ALA A 180 4.50 -1.95 18.06
CA ALA A 180 5.09 -0.63 18.13
C ALA A 180 4.02 0.45 17.89
N PRO A 181 4.06 1.59 18.59
CA PRO A 181 3.17 2.70 18.29
C PRO A 181 3.46 3.26 16.90
N SER A 182 2.43 3.75 16.24
CA SER A 182 2.59 4.48 14.98
C SER A 182 3.46 5.71 15.20
N ALA A 183 4.47 5.86 14.35
CA ALA A 183 5.40 7.00 14.41
C ALA A 183 5.57 7.56 13.00
N TRP A 184 4.89 8.68 12.75
CA TRP A 184 4.96 9.35 11.45
C TRP A 184 6.38 9.89 11.23
N PRO A 185 7.03 9.53 10.11
CA PRO A 185 8.39 10.00 9.81
C PRO A 185 8.44 11.47 9.38
N THR A 186 7.28 12.03 9.03
CA THR A 186 7.14 13.42 8.55
C THR A 186 6.05 14.13 9.33
N VAL A 187 6.17 15.45 9.45
CA VAL A 187 5.13 16.33 10.00
C VAL A 187 4.81 17.41 8.99
N LEU A 188 3.55 17.79 8.91
CA LEU A 188 3.10 18.96 8.19
C LEU A 188 3.08 20.14 9.17
N LEU A 189 3.81 21.21 8.86
CA LEU A 189 3.91 22.43 9.66
C LEU A 189 2.98 23.54 9.13
#